data_a50448bca8a723c08d78e8f956359b9e
#
_entry.id   a50448bca8a723c08d78e8f956359b9e
#
_cell.length_a   1.000
_cell.length_b   1.000
_cell.length_c   1.000
_cell.angle_alpha   90.00
_cell.angle_beta   90.00
_cell.angle_gamma   90.00
#
_symmetry.space_group_name_H-M   'P 1'
#
loop_
_entity.id
_entity.type
_entity.pdbx_description
1 polymer ?
#
loop_
_entity_poly.entity_id
_entity_poly.type
_entity_poly.pdbx_seq_one_letter_code
_entity_poly.pdbx_strand_id
1 'polypeptide(L)'
;VREIGEKYDLQVLRFFMLSAHYRSPLNFSADLMEASKNGLERIITCMEKLRDLESKASGNAETCDEQNSMAQADALRGKYEAAMDDDFNTADAISAVFELVKLANSTADADSTARYVSYLKDMIQELCDVLGIITERKAETLDSQVEELIAARQQARKEKNFALADEIRGKLLDMGIVLEDTREGVKWKRV
;
A
#
# COMPACT_ATOMS: atom_id res chain seq x y z
N VAL A 1 21.74 -6.93 -6.06
CA VAL A 1 20.83 -6.30 -5.08
C VAL A 1 21.07 -4.80 -5.02
N ARG A 2 22.31 -4.33 -4.87
CA ARG A 2 22.61 -2.89 -4.72
C ARG A 2 22.12 -2.07 -5.93
N GLU A 3 22.43 -2.47 -7.15
CA GLU A 3 22.00 -1.82 -8.41
C GLU A 3 20.48 -1.87 -8.62
N ILE A 4 19.83 -2.95 -8.14
CA ILE A 4 18.36 -3.08 -8.20
C ILE A 4 17.71 -2.14 -7.19
N GLY A 5 18.30 -2.00 -5.99
CA GLY A 5 17.81 -1.09 -4.95
C GLY A 5 17.90 0.40 -5.30
N GLU A 6 18.69 0.77 -6.34
CA GLU A 6 18.72 2.14 -6.89
C GLU A 6 17.54 2.43 -7.83
N LYS A 7 16.87 1.37 -8.36
CA LYS A 7 15.77 1.49 -9.33
C LYS A 7 14.40 1.10 -8.76
N TYR A 8 14.39 0.19 -7.79
CA TYR A 8 13.16 -0.38 -7.21
C TYR A 8 13.25 -0.39 -5.69
N ASP A 9 12.12 -0.17 -5.02
CA ASP A 9 12.03 -0.42 -3.57
C ASP A 9 12.37 -1.89 -3.27
N LEU A 10 13.14 -2.13 -2.22
CA LEU A 10 13.53 -3.47 -1.78
C LEU A 10 12.32 -4.33 -1.38
N GLN A 11 11.19 -3.73 -1.04
CA GLN A 11 9.94 -4.45 -0.81
C GLN A 11 9.39 -5.06 -2.09
N VAL A 12 9.51 -4.35 -3.23
CA VAL A 12 9.14 -4.91 -4.55
C VAL A 12 10.04 -6.09 -4.89
N LEU A 13 11.34 -5.99 -4.63
CA LEU A 13 12.26 -7.10 -4.83
C LEU A 13 11.92 -8.31 -3.93
N ARG A 14 11.61 -8.06 -2.65
CA ARG A 14 11.15 -9.11 -1.72
C ARG A 14 9.91 -9.80 -2.27
N PHE A 15 8.90 -9.03 -2.64
CA PHE A 15 7.65 -9.55 -3.18
C PHE A 15 7.88 -10.37 -4.46
N PHE A 16 8.74 -9.88 -5.37
CA PHE A 16 9.15 -10.61 -6.56
C PHE A 16 9.78 -11.96 -6.22
N MET A 17 10.70 -12.00 -5.25
CA MET A 17 11.36 -13.26 -4.86
C MET A 17 10.38 -14.25 -4.21
N LEU A 18 9.40 -13.77 -3.45
CA LEU A 18 8.38 -14.60 -2.79
C LEU A 18 7.29 -15.09 -3.76
N SER A 19 7.15 -14.47 -4.95
CA SER A 19 6.13 -14.84 -5.94
C SER A 19 6.47 -16.11 -6.73
N ALA A 20 7.63 -16.72 -6.47
CA ALA A 20 8.03 -18.02 -7.00
C ALA A 20 8.46 -18.94 -5.87
N HIS A 21 8.24 -20.24 -6.04
CA HIS A 21 8.73 -21.24 -5.08
C HIS A 21 10.27 -21.22 -5.03
N TYR A 22 10.87 -21.22 -3.84
CA TYR A 22 12.31 -21.05 -3.64
C TYR A 22 13.21 -22.11 -4.33
N ARG A 23 12.65 -23.28 -4.67
CA ARG A 23 13.32 -24.33 -5.45
C ARG A 23 13.22 -24.15 -6.96
N SER A 24 12.38 -23.21 -7.42
CA SER A 24 12.20 -22.97 -8.85
C SER A 24 13.16 -21.89 -9.36
N PRO A 25 13.70 -22.04 -10.58
CA PRO A 25 14.50 -20.98 -11.17
C PRO A 25 13.66 -19.73 -11.38
N LEU A 26 14.16 -18.60 -10.90
CA LEU A 26 13.49 -17.30 -11.04
C LEU A 26 14.21 -16.46 -12.09
N ASN A 27 13.50 -16.14 -13.18
CA ASN A 27 14.02 -15.24 -14.21
C ASN A 27 13.79 -13.79 -13.78
N PHE A 28 14.85 -12.99 -13.80
CA PHE A 28 14.76 -11.56 -13.53
C PHE A 28 14.55 -10.78 -14.83
N SER A 29 13.48 -9.96 -14.87
CA SER A 29 13.25 -8.99 -15.93
C SER A 29 12.58 -7.72 -15.36
N ALA A 30 12.71 -6.61 -16.08
CA ALA A 30 12.05 -5.35 -15.71
C ALA A 30 10.52 -5.51 -15.67
N ASP A 31 9.94 -6.25 -16.63
CA ASP A 31 8.50 -6.47 -16.72
C ASP A 31 7.96 -7.25 -15.49
N LEU A 32 8.72 -8.26 -15.03
CA LEU A 32 8.35 -9.03 -13.84
C LEU A 32 8.50 -8.21 -12.56
N MET A 33 9.46 -7.29 -12.50
CA MET A 33 9.59 -6.35 -11.39
C MET A 33 8.42 -5.36 -11.36
N GLU A 34 8.00 -4.82 -12.51
CA GLU A 34 6.81 -3.96 -12.59
C GLU A 34 5.52 -4.72 -12.26
N ALA A 35 5.38 -5.97 -12.71
CA ALA A 35 4.25 -6.82 -12.31
C ALA A 35 4.20 -7.04 -10.79
N SER A 36 5.36 -7.27 -10.16
CA SER A 36 5.48 -7.43 -8.71
C SER A 36 5.17 -6.14 -7.95
N LYS A 37 5.61 -4.98 -8.46
CA LYS A 37 5.27 -3.67 -7.93
C LYS A 37 3.76 -3.45 -7.96
N ASN A 38 3.12 -3.72 -9.09
CA ASN A 38 1.67 -3.60 -9.24
C ASN A 38 0.91 -4.58 -8.31
N GLY A 39 1.44 -5.78 -8.11
CA GLY A 39 0.90 -6.76 -7.17
C GLY A 39 0.95 -6.25 -5.73
N LEU A 40 2.11 -5.79 -5.28
CA LEU A 40 2.29 -5.21 -3.95
C LEU A 40 1.39 -3.97 -3.74
N GLU A 41 1.32 -3.09 -4.73
CA GLU A 41 0.49 -1.88 -4.70
C GLU A 41 -1.01 -2.20 -4.52
N ARG A 42 -1.49 -3.30 -5.11
CA ARG A 42 -2.88 -3.75 -4.92
C ARG A 42 -3.16 -4.14 -3.46
N ILE A 43 -2.21 -4.78 -2.78
CA ILE A 43 -2.34 -5.13 -1.36
C ILE A 43 -2.36 -3.84 -0.53
N ILE A 44 -1.41 -2.94 -0.74
CA ILE A 44 -1.29 -1.66 -0.02
C ILE A 44 -2.57 -0.83 -0.18
N THR A 45 -3.07 -0.68 -1.41
CA THR A 45 -4.30 0.08 -1.70
C THR A 45 -5.53 -0.51 -1.01
N CYS A 46 -5.63 -1.85 -0.96
CA CYS A 46 -6.70 -2.52 -0.21
C CYS A 46 -6.60 -2.22 1.29
N MET A 47 -5.41 -2.26 1.86
CA MET A 47 -5.18 -1.97 3.27
C MET A 47 -5.48 -0.50 3.62
N GLU A 48 -5.13 0.44 2.74
CA GLU A 48 -5.49 1.87 2.89
C GLU A 48 -7.01 2.04 2.89
N LYS A 49 -7.71 1.38 1.94
CA LYS A 49 -9.19 1.39 1.87
C LYS A 49 -9.80 0.83 3.16
N LEU A 50 -9.30 -0.30 3.67
CA LEU A 50 -9.84 -0.91 4.88
C LEU A 50 -9.60 -0.04 6.13
N ARG A 51 -8.45 0.62 6.26
CA ARG A 51 -8.17 1.58 7.34
C ARG A 51 -9.11 2.79 7.27
N ASP A 52 -9.37 3.31 6.08
CA ASP A 52 -10.31 4.41 5.88
C ASP A 52 -11.74 3.98 6.22
N LEU A 53 -12.19 2.82 5.77
CA LEU A 53 -13.50 2.26 6.09
C LEU A 53 -13.66 1.98 7.58
N GLU A 54 -12.65 1.43 8.26
CA GLU A 54 -12.68 1.18 9.70
C GLU A 54 -12.96 2.46 10.50
N SER A 55 -12.37 3.59 10.07
CA SER A 55 -12.59 4.89 10.70
C SER A 55 -13.99 5.46 10.47
N LYS A 56 -14.71 5.02 9.45
CA LYS A 56 -16.02 5.55 9.00
C LYS A 56 -17.15 4.56 9.19
N ALA A 57 -16.85 3.32 9.56
CA ALA A 57 -17.81 2.23 9.68
C ALA A 57 -18.96 2.60 10.63
N SER A 58 -20.18 2.48 10.16
CA SER A 58 -21.40 2.87 10.88
C SER A 58 -22.37 1.71 11.15
N GLY A 59 -22.09 0.52 10.60
CA GLY A 59 -22.91 -0.67 10.81
C GLY A 59 -23.03 -1.05 12.27
N ASN A 60 -24.27 -1.24 12.76
CA ASN A 60 -24.56 -1.50 14.17
C ASN A 60 -24.59 -3.01 14.52
N ALA A 61 -24.82 -3.88 13.53
CA ALA A 61 -24.90 -5.33 13.72
C ALA A 61 -24.38 -6.05 12.48
N GLU A 62 -23.62 -7.13 12.70
CA GLU A 62 -23.13 -7.96 11.61
C GLU A 62 -24.28 -8.57 10.81
N THR A 63 -24.18 -8.48 9.50
CA THR A 63 -25.12 -9.09 8.58
C THR A 63 -24.76 -10.57 8.33
N CYS A 64 -25.73 -11.35 7.83
CA CYS A 64 -25.44 -12.72 7.40
C CYS A 64 -24.40 -12.77 6.28
N ASP A 65 -24.36 -11.75 5.40
CA ASP A 65 -23.38 -11.65 4.31
C ASP A 65 -21.97 -11.38 4.83
N GLU A 66 -21.82 -10.54 5.86
CA GLU A 66 -20.55 -10.31 6.52
C GLU A 66 -20.05 -11.61 7.21
N GLN A 67 -20.92 -12.32 7.91
CA GLN A 67 -20.58 -13.60 8.55
C GLN A 67 -20.14 -14.66 7.51
N ASN A 68 -20.83 -14.73 6.37
CA ASN A 68 -20.44 -15.61 5.27
C ASN A 68 -19.08 -15.21 4.67
N SER A 69 -18.83 -13.92 4.54
CA SER A 69 -17.56 -13.38 4.05
C SER A 69 -16.42 -13.64 5.03
N MET A 70 -16.66 -13.56 6.33
CA MET A 70 -15.67 -13.93 7.36
C MET A 70 -15.33 -15.42 7.28
N ALA A 71 -16.33 -16.29 7.11
CA ALA A 71 -16.09 -17.72 6.93
C ALA A 71 -15.29 -18.03 5.62
N GLN A 72 -15.52 -17.26 4.54
CA GLN A 72 -14.70 -17.37 3.34
C GLN A 72 -13.26 -16.90 3.60
N ALA A 73 -13.07 -15.82 4.36
CA ALA A 73 -11.74 -15.33 4.74
C ALA A 73 -10.99 -16.37 5.59
N ASP A 74 -11.67 -17.07 6.52
CA ASP A 74 -11.07 -18.18 7.29
C ASP A 74 -10.64 -19.34 6.38
N ALA A 75 -11.45 -19.67 5.37
CA ALA A 75 -11.07 -20.70 4.41
C ALA A 75 -9.83 -20.30 3.58
N LEU A 76 -9.69 -19.01 3.25
CA LEU A 76 -8.50 -18.47 2.56
C LEU A 76 -7.27 -18.49 3.46
N ARG A 77 -7.42 -18.20 4.75
CA ARG A 77 -6.37 -18.40 5.77
C ARG A 77 -5.90 -19.85 5.79
N GLY A 78 -6.83 -20.80 5.81
CA GLY A 78 -6.51 -22.25 5.75
C GLY A 78 -5.75 -22.62 4.47
N LYS A 79 -6.07 -22.01 3.31
CA LYS A 79 -5.29 -22.20 2.07
C LYS A 79 -3.87 -21.66 2.20
N TYR A 80 -3.72 -20.49 2.80
CA TYR A 80 -2.41 -19.89 3.06
C TYR A 80 -1.55 -20.78 3.95
N GLU A 81 -2.11 -21.25 5.08
CA GLU A 81 -1.43 -22.12 6.02
C GLU A 81 -1.01 -23.43 5.34
N ALA A 82 -1.92 -24.08 4.59
CA ALA A 82 -1.61 -25.29 3.84
C ALA A 82 -0.49 -25.08 2.81
N ALA A 83 -0.45 -23.93 2.12
CA ALA A 83 0.64 -23.60 1.20
C ALA A 83 1.97 -23.40 1.91
N MET A 84 1.98 -22.79 3.09
CA MET A 84 3.19 -22.60 3.88
C MET A 84 3.68 -23.92 4.48
N ASP A 85 2.78 -24.83 4.86
CA ASP A 85 3.09 -26.19 5.36
C ASP A 85 3.62 -27.09 4.23
N ASP A 86 3.23 -26.81 2.97
CA ASP A 86 3.75 -27.51 1.79
C ASP A 86 5.08 -26.90 1.33
N ASP A 87 6.14 -27.16 2.10
CA ASP A 87 7.51 -26.77 1.77
C ASP A 87 7.71 -25.26 1.53
N PHE A 88 7.03 -24.43 2.33
CA PHE A 88 7.08 -22.97 2.19
C PHE A 88 6.71 -22.47 0.78
N ASN A 89 5.60 -22.96 0.23
CA ASN A 89 5.09 -22.52 -1.08
C ASN A 89 4.54 -21.08 -1.01
N THR A 90 5.44 -20.12 -0.97
CA THR A 90 5.10 -18.69 -0.86
C THR A 90 4.31 -18.17 -2.04
N ALA A 91 4.44 -18.78 -3.23
CA ALA A 91 3.68 -18.39 -4.42
C ALA A 91 2.18 -18.65 -4.23
N ASP A 92 1.81 -19.83 -3.73
CA ASP A 92 0.40 -20.18 -3.43
C ASP A 92 -0.10 -19.42 -2.19
N ALA A 93 0.75 -19.20 -1.19
CA ALA A 93 0.42 -18.37 -0.04
C ALA A 93 0.06 -16.92 -0.47
N ILE A 94 0.84 -16.30 -1.35
CA ILE A 94 0.55 -14.96 -1.92
C ILE A 94 -0.74 -15.00 -2.75
N SER A 95 -1.03 -16.09 -3.46
CA SER A 95 -2.28 -16.26 -4.19
C SER A 95 -3.48 -16.22 -3.23
N ALA A 96 -3.40 -16.88 -2.08
CA ALA A 96 -4.44 -16.81 -1.04
C ALA A 96 -4.61 -15.38 -0.49
N VAL A 97 -3.52 -14.62 -0.29
CA VAL A 97 -3.59 -13.20 0.08
C VAL A 97 -4.31 -12.38 -0.99
N PHE A 98 -4.06 -12.62 -2.29
CA PHE A 98 -4.77 -11.91 -3.36
C PHE A 98 -6.25 -12.28 -3.43
N GLU A 99 -6.63 -13.53 -3.15
CA GLU A 99 -8.03 -13.93 -3.04
C GLU A 99 -8.70 -13.18 -1.87
N LEU A 100 -8.03 -13.05 -0.74
CA LEU A 100 -8.52 -12.28 0.42
C LEU A 100 -8.66 -10.79 0.13
N VAL A 101 -7.68 -10.18 -0.55
CA VAL A 101 -7.75 -8.79 -1.04
C VAL A 101 -8.94 -8.59 -1.98
N LYS A 102 -9.19 -9.56 -2.88
CA LYS A 102 -10.36 -9.52 -3.77
C LYS A 102 -11.66 -9.60 -2.99
N LEU A 103 -11.75 -10.50 -2.02
CA LEU A 103 -12.92 -10.63 -1.13
C LEU A 103 -13.18 -9.30 -0.41
N ALA A 104 -12.17 -8.75 0.26
CA ALA A 104 -12.27 -7.49 0.98
C ALA A 104 -12.72 -6.33 0.08
N ASN A 105 -12.18 -6.23 -1.14
CA ASN A 105 -12.57 -5.16 -2.07
C ASN A 105 -14.00 -5.28 -2.58
N SER A 106 -14.55 -6.50 -2.65
CA SER A 106 -15.89 -6.76 -3.16
C SER A 106 -16.99 -6.72 -2.10
N THR A 107 -16.64 -6.86 -0.82
CA THR A 107 -17.63 -7.02 0.27
C THR A 107 -17.55 -5.95 1.34
N ALA A 108 -16.41 -5.24 1.48
CA ALA A 108 -16.27 -4.17 2.45
C ALA A 108 -16.60 -2.80 1.83
N ASP A 109 -17.54 -2.10 2.44
CA ASP A 109 -18.01 -0.76 2.05
C ASP A 109 -18.30 0.13 3.27
N ALA A 110 -18.89 1.31 3.05
CA ALA A 110 -19.18 2.29 4.09
C ALA A 110 -20.32 1.85 5.05
N ASP A 111 -21.17 0.91 4.64
CA ASP A 111 -22.28 0.37 5.45
C ASP A 111 -21.85 -0.85 6.28
N SER A 112 -20.63 -1.33 6.05
CA SER A 112 -20.06 -2.46 6.77
C SER A 112 -19.84 -2.15 8.25
N THR A 113 -19.88 -3.21 9.09
CA THR A 113 -19.56 -3.07 10.51
C THR A 113 -18.06 -2.87 10.73
N ALA A 114 -17.68 -2.05 11.71
CA ALA A 114 -16.28 -1.84 12.08
C ALA A 114 -15.57 -3.17 12.42
N ARG A 115 -16.29 -4.10 13.09
CA ARG A 115 -15.77 -5.42 13.42
C ARG A 115 -15.41 -6.23 12.17
N TYR A 116 -16.28 -6.24 11.16
CA TYR A 116 -16.04 -6.95 9.90
C TYR A 116 -14.84 -6.37 9.15
N VAL A 117 -14.79 -5.04 9.03
CA VAL A 117 -13.68 -4.34 8.35
C VAL A 117 -12.35 -4.60 9.07
N SER A 118 -12.33 -4.48 10.42
CA SER A 118 -11.13 -4.78 11.23
C SER A 118 -10.70 -6.23 11.06
N TYR A 119 -11.64 -7.18 11.05
CA TYR A 119 -11.35 -8.60 10.86
C TYR A 119 -10.61 -8.88 9.54
N LEU A 120 -11.10 -8.33 8.42
CA LEU A 120 -10.44 -8.49 7.11
C LEU A 120 -9.06 -7.82 7.07
N LYS A 121 -8.97 -6.61 7.63
CA LYS A 121 -7.73 -5.84 7.71
C LYS A 121 -6.66 -6.59 8.51
N ASP A 122 -7.03 -7.05 9.71
CA ASP A 122 -6.09 -7.72 10.62
C ASP A 122 -5.63 -9.06 10.04
N MET A 123 -6.52 -9.80 9.37
CA MET A 123 -6.16 -11.04 8.67
C MET A 123 -5.16 -10.79 7.54
N ILE A 124 -5.41 -9.82 6.66
CA ILE A 124 -4.47 -9.49 5.57
C ILE A 124 -3.12 -9.06 6.15
N GLN A 125 -3.14 -8.23 7.21
CA GLN A 125 -1.93 -7.78 7.88
C GLN A 125 -1.13 -8.96 8.43
N GLU A 126 -1.77 -9.86 9.19
CA GLU A 126 -1.13 -11.03 9.80
C GLU A 126 -0.46 -11.92 8.74
N LEU A 127 -1.16 -12.25 7.65
CA LEU A 127 -0.61 -13.09 6.59
C LEU A 127 0.56 -12.42 5.85
N CYS A 128 0.48 -11.11 5.63
CA CYS A 128 1.55 -10.32 5.03
C CYS A 128 2.77 -10.22 5.95
N ASP A 129 2.57 -10.08 7.26
CA ASP A 129 3.65 -9.97 8.25
C ASP A 129 4.50 -11.25 8.32
N VAL A 130 3.89 -12.43 8.21
CA VAL A 130 4.61 -13.71 8.12
C VAL A 130 5.61 -13.72 6.95
N LEU A 131 5.23 -13.12 5.82
CA LEU A 131 6.10 -13.00 4.63
C LEU A 131 7.02 -11.76 4.67
N GLY A 132 6.88 -10.92 5.70
CA GLY A 132 7.59 -9.65 5.81
C GLY A 132 7.21 -8.65 4.71
N ILE A 133 5.98 -8.73 4.21
CA ILE A 133 5.41 -7.79 3.24
C ILE A 133 4.84 -6.60 4.00
N ILE A 134 5.41 -5.41 3.77
CA ILE A 134 4.94 -4.18 4.39
C ILE A 134 3.68 -3.70 3.66
N THR A 135 2.57 -3.60 4.38
CA THR A 135 1.26 -3.19 3.86
C THR A 135 1.00 -1.69 4.02
N GLU A 136 1.96 -0.96 4.52
CA GLU A 136 1.92 0.49 4.65
C GLU A 136 2.73 1.13 3.53
N ARG A 137 2.16 2.18 2.95
CA ARG A 137 2.94 3.01 2.05
C ARG A 137 4.03 3.70 2.88
N LYS A 138 5.28 3.47 2.53
CA LYS A 138 6.35 4.29 3.11
C LYS A 138 6.00 5.73 2.78
N ALA A 139 5.80 6.56 3.80
CA ALA A 139 5.94 8.00 3.62
C ALA A 139 7.37 8.18 3.06
N GLU A 140 7.46 8.47 1.77
CA GLU A 140 8.77 8.73 1.19
C GLU A 140 9.35 9.88 2.02
N THR A 141 10.58 9.70 2.49
CA THR A 141 11.32 10.79 3.17
C THR A 141 11.37 12.05 2.30
N LEU A 142 11.20 11.89 0.99
CA LEU A 142 10.97 12.96 0.03
C LEU A 142 9.63 13.67 0.23
N ASP A 143 8.54 12.97 0.60
CA ASP A 143 7.23 13.61 0.78
C ASP A 143 7.19 14.47 2.04
N SER A 144 7.84 14.05 3.13
CA SER A 144 7.99 14.91 4.31
C SER A 144 8.87 16.15 4.04
N GLN A 145 9.96 16.01 3.28
CA GLN A 145 10.77 17.14 2.84
C GLN A 145 10.01 18.08 1.90
N VAL A 146 9.20 17.52 1.01
CA VAL A 146 8.33 18.29 0.11
C VAL A 146 7.27 19.05 0.91
N GLU A 147 6.62 18.41 1.87
CA GLU A 147 5.64 19.06 2.75
C GLU A 147 6.26 20.17 3.61
N GLU A 148 7.45 19.94 4.16
CA GLU A 148 8.21 20.97 4.88
C GLU A 148 8.58 22.16 3.98
N LEU A 149 9.03 21.90 2.75
CA LEU A 149 9.33 22.95 1.77
C LEU A 149 8.06 23.69 1.33
N ILE A 150 6.93 23.01 1.15
CA ILE A 150 5.65 23.65 0.84
C ILE A 150 5.21 24.54 2.00
N ALA A 151 5.31 24.05 3.24
CA ALA A 151 4.96 24.84 4.43
C ALA A 151 5.87 26.06 4.58
N ALA A 152 7.18 25.91 4.38
CA ALA A 152 8.15 27.01 4.40
C ALA A 152 7.85 28.06 3.30
N ARG A 153 7.50 27.61 2.08
CA ARG A 153 7.09 28.52 0.99
C ARG A 153 5.83 29.30 1.35
N GLN A 154 4.84 28.63 1.94
CA GLN A 154 3.59 29.29 2.36
C GLN A 154 3.87 30.33 3.44
N GLN A 155 4.75 30.03 4.40
CA GLN A 155 5.16 30.97 5.44
C GLN A 155 5.90 32.17 4.85
N ALA A 156 6.87 31.94 3.96
CA ALA A 156 7.59 33.00 3.25
C ALA A 156 6.64 33.96 2.48
N ARG A 157 5.59 33.40 1.83
CA ARG A 157 4.55 34.22 1.17
C ARG A 157 3.71 35.04 2.14
N LYS A 158 3.35 34.49 3.33
CA LYS A 158 2.64 35.25 4.38
C LYS A 158 3.48 36.41 4.90
N GLU A 159 4.79 36.22 5.02
CA GLU A 159 5.77 37.21 5.45
C GLU A 159 6.17 38.18 4.32
N LYS A 160 5.58 38.02 3.12
CA LYS A 160 5.89 38.80 1.91
C LYS A 160 7.36 38.69 1.44
N ASN A 161 8.05 37.61 1.86
CA ASN A 161 9.40 37.28 1.39
C ASN A 161 9.30 36.44 0.10
N PHE A 162 9.02 37.13 -1.02
CA PHE A 162 8.80 36.49 -2.32
C PHE A 162 10.08 35.86 -2.87
N ALA A 163 11.26 36.42 -2.57
CA ALA A 163 12.54 35.87 -3.02
C ALA A 163 12.76 34.45 -2.46
N LEU A 164 12.53 34.26 -1.16
CA LEU A 164 12.62 32.93 -0.51
C LEU A 164 11.56 31.97 -1.05
N ALA A 165 10.34 32.44 -1.29
CA ALA A 165 9.27 31.61 -1.84
C ALA A 165 9.59 31.10 -3.25
N ASP A 166 10.25 31.91 -4.09
CA ASP A 166 10.67 31.54 -5.45
C ASP A 166 11.90 30.60 -5.41
N GLU A 167 12.84 30.81 -4.49
CA GLU A 167 13.95 29.86 -4.28
C GLU A 167 13.45 28.47 -3.89
N ILE A 168 12.50 28.38 -2.94
CA ILE A 168 11.90 27.10 -2.53
C ILE A 168 11.15 26.45 -3.69
N ARG A 169 10.45 27.24 -4.52
CA ARG A 169 9.78 26.73 -5.72
C ARG A 169 10.78 26.14 -6.71
N GLY A 170 11.92 26.78 -6.90
CA GLY A 170 13.00 26.27 -7.74
C GLY A 170 13.54 24.94 -7.22
N LYS A 171 13.81 24.82 -5.92
CA LYS A 171 14.26 23.57 -5.29
C LYS A 171 13.25 22.43 -5.49
N LEU A 172 11.95 22.70 -5.33
CA LEU A 172 10.92 21.70 -5.57
C LEU A 172 10.87 21.28 -7.04
N LEU A 173 11.04 22.22 -7.97
CA LEU A 173 11.09 21.91 -9.39
C LEU A 173 12.31 21.04 -9.75
N ASP A 174 13.48 21.34 -9.18
CA ASP A 174 14.72 20.53 -9.33
C ASP A 174 14.55 19.10 -8.77
N MET A 175 13.66 18.92 -7.79
CA MET A 175 13.26 17.60 -7.26
C MET A 175 12.18 16.90 -8.12
N GLY A 176 11.79 17.48 -9.25
CA GLY A 176 10.74 16.95 -10.12
C GLY A 176 9.32 17.18 -9.59
N ILE A 177 9.12 18.20 -8.74
CA ILE A 177 7.84 18.49 -8.11
C ILE A 177 7.27 19.80 -8.64
N VAL A 178 6.07 19.74 -9.19
CA VAL A 178 5.32 20.91 -9.67
C VAL A 178 4.19 21.22 -8.69
N LEU A 179 4.15 22.48 -8.24
CA LEU A 179 3.11 22.99 -7.36
C LEU A 179 1.96 23.61 -8.16
N GLU A 180 0.72 23.29 -7.78
CA GLU A 180 -0.50 23.92 -8.26
C GLU A 180 -1.19 24.62 -7.09
N ASP A 181 -1.23 25.95 -7.12
CA ASP A 181 -1.95 26.76 -6.14
C ASP A 181 -3.46 26.67 -6.44
N THR A 182 -4.26 26.09 -5.54
CA THR A 182 -5.71 25.98 -5.65
C THR A 182 -6.40 26.81 -4.57
N ARG A 183 -7.73 27.04 -4.72
CA ARG A 183 -8.51 27.75 -3.68
C ARG A 183 -8.60 27.02 -2.35
N GLU A 184 -8.36 25.70 -2.36
CA GLU A 184 -8.41 24.83 -1.20
C GLU A 184 -7.02 24.59 -0.57
N GLY A 185 -5.94 25.10 -1.20
CA GLY A 185 -4.56 24.93 -0.75
C GLY A 185 -3.59 24.66 -1.91
N VAL A 186 -2.36 24.28 -1.60
CA VAL A 186 -1.35 23.92 -2.58
C VAL A 186 -1.41 22.42 -2.83
N LYS A 187 -1.67 22.03 -4.08
CA LYS A 187 -1.53 20.65 -4.55
C LYS A 187 -0.19 20.51 -5.27
N TRP A 188 0.39 19.32 -5.22
CA TRP A 188 1.63 19.05 -5.91
C TRP A 188 1.57 17.72 -6.66
N LYS A 189 2.36 17.60 -7.72
CA LYS A 189 2.52 16.38 -8.50
C LYS A 189 3.97 16.21 -8.90
N ARG A 190 4.41 14.97 -9.05
CA ARG A 190 5.70 14.64 -9.67
C ARG A 190 5.60 14.70 -11.19
N VAL A 191 6.66 15.19 -11.84
CA VAL A 191 6.81 15.25 -13.31
C VAL A 191 7.86 14.24 -13.74
#